data_6fac8e4cd516a0485ae380ad598e985b
#
_entry.id   6fac8e4cd516a0485ae380ad598e985b
#
_cell.length_a   1.000
_cell.length_b   1.000
_cell.length_c   1.000
_cell.angle_alpha   90.00
_cell.angle_beta   90.00
_cell.angle_gamma   90.00
#
_symmetry.space_group_name_H-M   'P 1'
#
loop_
_entity.id
_entity.type
_entity.pdbx_description
1 polymer ?
#
loop_
_entity_poly.entity_id
_entity_poly.type
_entity_poly.pdbx_seq_one_letter_code
_entity_poly.pdbx_strand_id
1 'polypeptide(L)'
;MSNTHNQRDSSGHAGKWPTFFAMIATSIVTMFVLKYSNIYEADHAFFSQTRMWMALMMGMAMIVIMLGFMWGMYKSLATKVFVMIAALVGFALFLFLARSQQTVGDESWMTAMIPHHSIAIQTSSYAEISDPRVRKLADEIIEAQLREIAEMKMLLEDIENNGKLGDGTPIAPVPAVLTPELLEEAERRIREKGRDVTPEIRETVEVGP
;
A
#
# COMPACT_ATOMS: atom_id res chain seq x y z
N MET A 1 -54.43 -26.20 16.88
CA MET A 1 -53.02 -26.56 17.13
C MET A 1 -52.31 -26.60 15.80
N SER A 2 -51.62 -25.55 15.39
CA SER A 2 -50.58 -25.57 14.33
C SER A 2 -50.21 -24.12 13.95
N ASN A 3 -49.33 -23.47 14.71
CA ASN A 3 -48.71 -22.22 14.23
C ASN A 3 -47.37 -21.86 14.93
N THR A 4 -46.68 -22.88 15.47
CA THR A 4 -45.41 -22.64 16.19
C THR A 4 -44.15 -23.10 15.44
N HIS A 5 -44.26 -23.54 14.19
CA HIS A 5 -43.11 -24.13 13.45
C HIS A 5 -42.42 -23.16 12.45
N ASN A 6 -43.00 -21.98 12.19
CA ASN A 6 -42.51 -21.09 11.13
C ASN A 6 -41.67 -19.89 11.64
N GLN A 7 -41.50 -19.72 12.97
CA GLN A 7 -40.69 -18.60 13.52
C GLN A 7 -39.25 -18.98 13.85
N ARG A 8 -38.88 -20.25 13.91
CA ARG A 8 -37.50 -20.66 14.22
C ARG A 8 -36.55 -20.62 13.03
N ASP A 9 -37.05 -20.69 11.81
CA ASP A 9 -36.20 -20.67 10.60
C ASP A 9 -35.75 -19.28 10.16
N SER A 10 -36.44 -18.21 10.55
CA SER A 10 -36.07 -16.83 10.18
C SER A 10 -34.95 -16.28 11.05
N SER A 11 -34.83 -16.65 12.30
CA SER A 11 -33.80 -16.19 13.22
C SER A 11 -32.41 -16.76 12.94
N GLY A 12 -32.32 -17.99 12.43
CA GLY A 12 -31.05 -18.64 12.09
C GLY A 12 -30.34 -18.05 10.86
N HIS A 13 -31.06 -17.27 10.02
CA HIS A 13 -30.49 -16.68 8.79
C HIS A 13 -30.10 -15.22 8.95
N ALA A 14 -30.75 -14.46 9.81
CA ALA A 14 -30.40 -13.08 10.15
C ALA A 14 -29.01 -12.98 10.83
N GLY A 15 -28.61 -14.02 11.59
CA GLY A 15 -27.32 -14.06 12.28
C GLY A 15 -26.09 -14.31 11.37
N LYS A 16 -26.28 -14.76 10.13
CA LYS A 16 -25.16 -15.10 9.23
C LYS A 16 -24.50 -13.86 8.59
N TRP A 17 -25.27 -12.86 8.22
CA TRP A 17 -24.75 -11.62 7.63
C TRP A 17 -23.92 -10.77 8.61
N PRO A 18 -24.37 -10.50 9.84
CA PRO A 18 -23.55 -9.81 10.83
C PRO A 18 -22.20 -10.51 11.08
N THR A 19 -22.21 -11.84 11.21
CA THR A 19 -20.98 -12.63 11.38
C THR A 19 -20.06 -12.52 10.17
N PHE A 20 -20.61 -12.55 8.96
CA PHE A 20 -19.83 -12.38 7.72
C PHE A 20 -19.15 -11.00 7.69
N PHE A 21 -19.89 -9.91 7.93
CA PHE A 21 -19.32 -8.57 7.95
C PHE A 21 -18.36 -8.34 9.12
N ALA A 22 -18.62 -8.92 10.29
CA ALA A 22 -17.70 -8.88 11.41
C ALA A 22 -16.37 -9.57 11.07
N MET A 23 -16.40 -10.71 10.43
CA MET A 23 -15.21 -11.43 9.95
C MET A 23 -14.42 -10.57 8.94
N ILE A 24 -15.08 -9.98 7.95
CA ILE A 24 -14.44 -9.09 6.97
C ILE A 24 -13.83 -7.87 7.66
N ALA A 25 -14.57 -7.20 8.55
CA ALA A 25 -14.06 -6.03 9.28
C ALA A 25 -12.83 -6.38 10.13
N THR A 26 -12.88 -7.48 10.87
CA THR A 26 -11.74 -7.98 11.66
C THR A 26 -10.53 -8.26 10.75
N SER A 27 -10.76 -8.90 9.60
CA SER A 27 -9.69 -9.17 8.63
C SER A 27 -9.08 -7.90 8.07
N ILE A 28 -9.87 -6.86 7.75
CA ILE A 28 -9.37 -5.57 7.26
C ILE A 28 -8.48 -4.92 8.32
N VAL A 29 -8.96 -4.86 9.59
CA VAL A 29 -8.18 -4.29 10.70
C VAL A 29 -6.88 -5.05 10.92
N THR A 30 -6.97 -6.38 10.95
CA THR A 30 -5.78 -7.24 11.10
C THR A 30 -4.79 -7.02 9.97
N MET A 31 -5.23 -7.01 8.72
CA MET A 31 -4.36 -6.75 7.56
C MET A 31 -3.73 -5.36 7.61
N PHE A 32 -4.49 -4.34 8.03
CA PHE A 32 -3.97 -2.99 8.17
C PHE A 32 -2.85 -2.94 9.23
N VAL A 33 -3.05 -3.52 10.40
CA VAL A 33 -2.06 -3.58 11.47
C VAL A 33 -0.82 -4.38 11.04
N LEU A 34 -1.03 -5.56 10.44
CA LEU A 34 0.08 -6.41 9.99
C LEU A 34 0.96 -5.76 8.90
N LYS A 35 0.45 -4.79 8.15
CA LYS A 35 1.27 -4.02 7.20
C LYS A 35 2.37 -3.17 7.86
N TYR A 36 2.36 -3.03 9.18
CA TYR A 36 3.42 -2.34 9.93
C TYR A 36 4.41 -3.31 10.59
N SER A 37 4.24 -4.63 10.42
CA SER A 37 5.13 -5.62 11.04
C SER A 37 6.54 -5.68 10.40
N ASN A 38 6.71 -5.13 9.20
CA ASN A 38 7.95 -5.16 8.44
C ASN A 38 8.63 -3.78 8.32
N ILE A 39 8.45 -2.90 9.30
CA ILE A 39 9.23 -1.66 9.41
C ILE A 39 10.51 -1.93 10.21
N TYR A 40 11.57 -1.18 9.93
CA TYR A 40 12.89 -1.35 10.55
C TYR A 40 12.88 -0.96 12.03
N GLU A 41 12.28 0.19 12.37
CA GLU A 41 12.17 0.70 13.73
C GLU A 41 10.72 1.05 14.07
N ALA A 42 10.33 0.86 15.33
CA ALA A 42 8.94 1.09 15.78
C ALA A 42 8.50 2.56 15.68
N ASP A 43 9.43 3.50 15.81
CA ASP A 43 9.18 4.94 15.67
C ASP A 43 8.95 5.40 14.21
N HIS A 44 9.09 4.49 13.24
CA HIS A 44 8.68 4.67 11.84
C HIS A 44 7.22 4.24 11.58
N ALA A 45 6.48 3.86 12.62
CA ALA A 45 5.08 3.41 12.52
C ALA A 45 4.09 4.60 12.43
N PHE A 46 4.18 5.39 11.37
CA PHE A 46 3.24 6.47 11.09
C PHE A 46 1.98 5.96 10.39
N PHE A 47 0.83 6.59 10.67
CA PHE A 47 -0.42 6.29 9.97
C PHE A 47 -0.30 6.62 8.48
N SER A 48 -0.62 5.66 7.63
CA SER A 48 -0.59 5.82 6.18
C SER A 48 -2.00 5.71 5.58
N GLN A 49 -2.51 6.82 5.06
CA GLN A 49 -3.80 6.87 4.37
C GLN A 49 -3.83 5.96 3.15
N THR A 50 -2.76 5.90 2.38
CA THR A 50 -2.63 4.99 1.24
C THR A 50 -2.73 3.52 1.65
N ARG A 51 -2.07 3.11 2.75
CA ARG A 51 -2.21 1.75 3.30
C ARG A 51 -3.63 1.44 3.76
N MET A 52 -4.34 2.44 4.28
CA MET A 52 -5.76 2.30 4.65
C MET A 52 -6.63 2.03 3.42
N TRP A 53 -6.48 2.82 2.33
CA TRP A 53 -7.21 2.57 1.09
C TRP A 53 -6.91 1.19 0.51
N MET A 54 -5.64 0.76 0.54
CA MET A 54 -5.26 -0.59 0.11
C MET A 54 -5.87 -1.69 0.99
N ALA A 55 -5.95 -1.51 2.30
CA ALA A 55 -6.58 -2.48 3.20
C ALA A 55 -8.09 -2.60 2.93
N LEU A 56 -8.78 -1.46 2.72
CA LEU A 56 -10.19 -1.42 2.35
C LEU A 56 -10.44 -2.09 0.98
N MET A 57 -9.62 -1.78 -0.01
CA MET A 57 -9.67 -2.43 -1.32
C MET A 57 -9.55 -3.96 -1.21
N MET A 58 -8.59 -4.45 -0.43
CA MET A 58 -8.43 -5.89 -0.20
C MET A 58 -9.65 -6.49 0.54
N GLY A 59 -10.24 -5.74 1.47
CA GLY A 59 -11.48 -6.13 2.13
C GLY A 59 -12.65 -6.28 1.16
N MET A 60 -12.79 -5.36 0.18
CA MET A 60 -13.81 -5.48 -0.87
C MET A 60 -13.59 -6.71 -1.75
N ALA A 61 -12.34 -6.97 -2.16
CA ALA A 61 -11.99 -8.20 -2.89
C ALA A 61 -12.33 -9.46 -2.06
N MET A 62 -12.06 -9.43 -0.76
CA MET A 62 -12.39 -10.54 0.14
C MET A 62 -13.91 -10.79 0.23
N ILE A 63 -14.74 -9.73 0.25
CA ILE A 63 -16.20 -9.88 0.19
C ILE A 63 -16.61 -10.63 -1.08
N VAL A 64 -16.09 -10.26 -2.25
CA VAL A 64 -16.40 -10.91 -3.53
C VAL A 64 -16.03 -12.38 -3.49
N ILE A 65 -14.80 -12.70 -3.07
CA ILE A 65 -14.29 -14.08 -3.02
C ILE A 65 -15.09 -14.92 -2.02
N MET A 66 -15.22 -14.46 -0.78
CA MET A 66 -15.88 -15.21 0.29
C MET A 66 -17.36 -15.42 0.00
N LEU A 67 -18.06 -14.39 -0.50
CA LEU A 67 -19.47 -14.52 -0.90
C LEU A 67 -19.63 -15.50 -2.07
N GLY A 68 -18.68 -15.52 -3.01
CA GLY A 68 -18.66 -16.50 -4.11
C GLY A 68 -18.57 -17.94 -3.61
N PHE A 69 -17.62 -18.23 -2.72
CA PHE A 69 -17.48 -19.57 -2.13
C PHE A 69 -18.67 -19.94 -1.21
N MET A 70 -19.22 -18.96 -0.50
CA MET A 70 -20.32 -19.17 0.44
C MET A 70 -21.71 -18.94 -0.19
N TRP A 71 -21.82 -18.90 -1.54
CA TRP A 71 -23.04 -18.54 -2.26
C TRP A 71 -24.26 -19.36 -1.85
N GLY A 72 -24.08 -20.66 -1.60
CA GLY A 72 -25.15 -21.57 -1.15
C GLY A 72 -25.64 -21.34 0.28
N MET A 73 -24.84 -20.68 1.13
CA MET A 73 -25.20 -20.43 2.53
C MET A 73 -26.26 -19.34 2.71
N TYR A 74 -26.40 -18.44 1.74
CA TYR A 74 -27.32 -17.30 1.80
C TYR A 74 -28.51 -17.53 0.87
N LYS A 75 -29.74 -17.42 1.39
CA LYS A 75 -30.95 -17.72 0.63
C LYS A 75 -31.36 -16.60 -0.32
N SER A 76 -31.26 -15.32 0.10
CA SER A 76 -31.71 -14.17 -0.69
C SER A 76 -30.75 -13.88 -1.86
N LEU A 77 -31.18 -14.11 -3.08
CA LEU A 77 -30.44 -13.77 -4.29
C LEU A 77 -30.24 -12.24 -4.41
N ALA A 78 -31.28 -11.46 -4.13
CA ALA A 78 -31.21 -10.00 -4.21
C ALA A 78 -30.14 -9.43 -3.26
N THR A 79 -30.08 -9.90 -2.03
CA THR A 79 -29.06 -9.47 -1.06
C THR A 79 -27.65 -9.88 -1.50
N LYS A 80 -27.46 -11.09 -2.01
CA LYS A 80 -26.16 -11.55 -2.53
C LYS A 80 -25.68 -10.67 -3.69
N VAL A 81 -26.55 -10.43 -4.66
CA VAL A 81 -26.24 -9.60 -5.83
C VAL A 81 -25.94 -8.15 -5.40
N PHE A 82 -26.75 -7.59 -4.50
CA PHE A 82 -26.50 -6.24 -3.97
C PHE A 82 -25.13 -6.14 -3.28
N VAL A 83 -24.81 -7.07 -2.37
CA VAL A 83 -23.51 -7.09 -1.66
C VAL A 83 -22.35 -7.27 -2.63
N MET A 84 -22.51 -8.12 -3.65
CA MET A 84 -21.50 -8.33 -4.69
C MET A 84 -21.23 -7.06 -5.49
N ILE A 85 -22.29 -6.39 -5.96
CA ILE A 85 -22.17 -5.11 -6.71
C ILE A 85 -21.55 -4.03 -5.82
N ALA A 86 -22.02 -3.89 -4.58
CA ALA A 86 -21.48 -2.92 -3.64
C ALA A 86 -19.98 -3.16 -3.36
N ALA A 87 -19.55 -4.42 -3.24
CA ALA A 87 -18.14 -4.77 -3.06
C ALA A 87 -17.30 -4.44 -4.31
N LEU A 88 -17.81 -4.71 -5.51
CA LEU A 88 -17.10 -4.37 -6.76
C LEU A 88 -16.98 -2.85 -6.94
N VAL A 89 -18.02 -2.09 -6.66
CA VAL A 89 -18.00 -0.61 -6.69
C VAL A 89 -17.04 -0.09 -5.64
N GLY A 90 -17.09 -0.61 -4.41
CA GLY A 90 -16.16 -0.24 -3.34
C GLY A 90 -14.70 -0.57 -3.69
N PHE A 91 -14.45 -1.72 -4.31
CA PHE A 91 -13.13 -2.08 -4.82
C PHE A 91 -12.59 -1.05 -5.82
N ALA A 92 -13.40 -0.71 -6.84
CA ALA A 92 -13.02 0.28 -7.84
C ALA A 92 -12.77 1.67 -7.23
N LEU A 93 -13.61 2.09 -6.27
CA LEU A 93 -13.45 3.35 -5.54
C LEU A 93 -12.14 3.39 -4.74
N PHE A 94 -11.88 2.38 -3.92
CA PHE A 94 -10.66 2.35 -3.10
C PHE A 94 -9.40 2.17 -3.94
N LEU A 95 -9.46 1.44 -5.05
CA LEU A 95 -8.39 1.38 -6.03
C LEU A 95 -8.11 2.76 -6.65
N PHE A 96 -9.16 3.48 -7.03
CA PHE A 96 -9.03 4.85 -7.54
C PHE A 96 -8.40 5.79 -6.51
N LEU A 97 -8.87 5.79 -5.26
CA LEU A 97 -8.31 6.61 -4.17
C LEU A 97 -6.84 6.26 -3.88
N ALA A 98 -6.50 4.97 -3.88
CA ALA A 98 -5.13 4.52 -3.67
C ALA A 98 -4.19 4.91 -4.82
N ARG A 99 -4.67 4.93 -6.07
CA ARG A 99 -3.84 5.25 -7.24
C ARG A 99 -3.78 6.74 -7.57
N SER A 100 -4.90 7.44 -7.44
CA SER A 100 -4.96 8.88 -7.78
C SER A 100 -4.27 9.77 -6.75
N GLN A 101 -4.11 9.31 -5.51
CA GLN A 101 -3.54 10.05 -4.39
C GLN A 101 -4.23 11.41 -4.12
N GLN A 102 -5.42 11.65 -4.68
CA GLN A 102 -6.13 12.94 -4.60
C GLN A 102 -6.48 13.39 -3.18
N THR A 103 -6.58 12.44 -2.25
CA THR A 103 -6.86 12.71 -0.83
C THR A 103 -5.58 12.81 0.02
N VAL A 104 -4.41 12.69 -0.60
CA VAL A 104 -3.12 12.65 0.09
C VAL A 104 -2.45 14.01 -0.08
N GLY A 105 -2.44 14.81 0.97
CA GLY A 105 -1.69 16.07 1.06
C GLY A 105 -0.31 15.85 1.67
N ASP A 106 0.43 16.93 1.91
CA ASP A 106 1.85 16.94 2.32
C ASP A 106 2.13 16.04 3.53
N GLU A 107 1.43 16.25 4.63
CA GLU A 107 1.60 15.46 5.87
C GLU A 107 1.24 13.99 5.67
N SER A 108 0.10 13.73 4.99
CA SER A 108 -0.34 12.37 4.70
C SER A 108 0.62 11.63 3.76
N TRP A 109 1.28 12.37 2.86
CA TRP A 109 2.32 11.83 1.99
C TRP A 109 3.56 11.46 2.81
N MET A 110 4.10 12.36 3.62
CA MET A 110 5.27 12.11 4.46
C MET A 110 5.03 10.96 5.44
N THR A 111 3.88 10.95 6.14
CA THR A 111 3.54 9.87 7.07
C THR A 111 3.32 8.52 6.39
N ALA A 112 2.99 8.49 5.09
CA ALA A 112 2.95 7.27 4.30
C ALA A 112 4.34 6.83 3.81
N MET A 113 5.23 7.80 3.49
CA MET A 113 6.57 7.52 2.96
C MET A 113 7.54 7.06 4.05
N ILE A 114 7.47 7.56 5.28
CA ILE A 114 8.34 7.11 6.38
C ILE A 114 8.32 5.58 6.58
N PRO A 115 7.17 4.92 6.78
CA PRO A 115 7.16 3.46 6.89
C PRO A 115 7.50 2.74 5.57
N HIS A 116 7.32 3.38 4.42
CA HIS A 116 7.76 2.83 3.13
C HIS A 116 9.29 2.79 3.03
N HIS A 117 9.97 3.89 3.39
CA HIS A 117 11.42 3.98 3.45
C HIS A 117 12.01 3.02 4.49
N SER A 118 11.35 2.88 5.63
CA SER A 118 11.73 1.94 6.68
C SER A 118 11.79 0.48 6.20
N ILE A 119 10.87 0.06 5.32
CA ILE A 119 10.91 -1.27 4.69
C ILE A 119 12.15 -1.41 3.79
N ALA A 120 12.52 -0.38 3.04
CA ALA A 120 13.71 -0.42 2.19
C ALA A 120 14.99 -0.57 3.02
N ILE A 121 15.08 0.09 4.18
CA ILE A 121 16.19 -0.09 5.14
C ILE A 121 16.22 -1.53 5.63
N GLN A 122 15.09 -2.07 6.09
CA GLN A 122 15.00 -3.44 6.61
C GLN A 122 15.44 -4.47 5.57
N THR A 123 14.90 -4.39 4.35
CA THR A 123 15.22 -5.34 3.29
C THR A 123 16.66 -5.24 2.84
N SER A 124 17.22 -4.03 2.75
CA SER A 124 18.62 -3.81 2.38
C SER A 124 19.60 -4.24 3.47
N SER A 125 19.20 -4.14 4.76
CA SER A 125 20.04 -4.53 5.90
C SER A 125 20.10 -6.04 6.11
N TYR A 126 18.96 -6.74 5.95
CA TYR A 126 18.85 -8.16 6.31
C TYR A 126 19.00 -9.12 5.13
N ALA A 127 19.00 -8.62 3.88
CA ALA A 127 19.20 -9.48 2.73
C ALA A 127 20.63 -10.04 2.69
N GLU A 128 20.77 -11.33 2.39
CA GLU A 128 22.05 -12.03 2.21
C GLU A 128 22.64 -11.69 0.81
N ILE A 129 23.18 -10.47 0.67
CA ILE A 129 23.74 -9.96 -0.58
C ILE A 129 25.21 -10.37 -0.68
N SER A 130 25.54 -11.16 -1.70
CA SER A 130 26.92 -11.67 -1.93
C SER A 130 27.69 -10.92 -3.01
N ASP A 131 27.02 -10.27 -3.99
CA ASP A 131 27.69 -9.45 -4.99
C ASP A 131 28.07 -8.09 -4.37
N PRO A 132 29.38 -7.72 -4.35
CA PRO A 132 29.83 -6.47 -3.74
C PRO A 132 29.19 -5.21 -4.36
N ARG A 133 28.83 -5.24 -5.64
CA ARG A 133 28.18 -4.13 -6.34
C ARG A 133 26.75 -3.93 -5.85
N VAL A 134 26.03 -5.04 -5.65
CA VAL A 134 24.67 -5.04 -5.12
C VAL A 134 24.71 -4.62 -3.64
N ARG A 135 25.69 -5.10 -2.85
CA ARG A 135 25.86 -4.67 -1.46
C ARG A 135 26.11 -3.17 -1.37
N LYS A 136 27.01 -2.63 -2.18
CA LYS A 136 27.26 -1.18 -2.22
C LYS A 136 26.01 -0.37 -2.59
N LEU A 137 25.21 -0.84 -3.56
CA LEU A 137 23.93 -0.19 -3.88
C LEU A 137 22.96 -0.23 -2.70
N ALA A 138 22.85 -1.38 -2.02
CA ALA A 138 21.96 -1.51 -0.86
C ALA A 138 22.39 -0.61 0.31
N ASP A 139 23.70 -0.44 0.53
CA ASP A 139 24.23 0.49 1.55
C ASP A 139 23.93 1.94 1.19
N GLU A 140 24.09 2.35 -0.07
CA GLU A 140 23.71 3.68 -0.58
C GLU A 140 22.19 3.93 -0.38
N ILE A 141 21.35 2.90 -0.59
CA ILE A 141 19.90 2.97 -0.32
C ILE A 141 19.64 3.18 1.17
N ILE A 142 20.28 2.42 2.06
CA ILE A 142 20.10 2.58 3.50
C ILE A 142 20.40 4.02 3.93
N GLU A 143 21.54 4.57 3.52
CA GLU A 143 21.95 5.93 3.88
C GLU A 143 20.97 6.98 3.35
N ALA A 144 20.51 6.84 2.08
CA ALA A 144 19.54 7.74 1.49
C ALA A 144 18.21 7.71 2.24
N GLN A 145 17.69 6.51 2.53
CA GLN A 145 16.41 6.33 3.20
C GLN A 145 16.42 6.85 4.65
N LEU A 146 17.52 6.65 5.38
CA LEU A 146 17.69 7.20 6.74
C LEU A 146 17.64 8.74 6.72
N ARG A 147 18.37 9.37 5.80
CA ARG A 147 18.37 10.82 5.64
C ARG A 147 16.99 11.35 5.28
N GLU A 148 16.30 10.73 4.34
CA GLU A 148 14.96 11.14 3.88
C GLU A 148 13.90 10.95 4.98
N ILE A 149 14.00 9.90 5.80
CA ILE A 149 13.13 9.74 6.98
C ILE A 149 13.36 10.88 7.97
N ALA A 150 14.62 11.23 8.26
CA ALA A 150 14.95 12.31 9.17
C ALA A 150 14.40 13.65 8.65
N GLU A 151 14.58 13.93 7.35
CA GLU A 151 14.05 15.14 6.70
C GLU A 151 12.52 15.20 6.78
N MET A 152 11.80 14.11 6.46
CA MET A 152 10.34 14.07 6.56
C MET A 152 9.87 14.29 8.00
N LYS A 153 10.55 13.73 9.02
CA LYS A 153 10.20 13.95 10.43
C LYS A 153 10.38 15.43 10.82
N MET A 154 11.47 16.06 10.40
CA MET A 154 11.71 17.49 10.66
C MET A 154 10.68 18.37 9.96
N LEU A 155 10.31 18.07 8.70
CA LEU A 155 9.27 18.80 7.97
C LEU A 155 7.89 18.64 8.60
N LEU A 156 7.55 17.47 9.11
CA LEU A 156 6.30 17.26 9.84
C LEU A 156 6.23 18.12 11.09
N GLU A 157 7.31 18.18 11.88
CA GLU A 157 7.40 19.02 13.08
C GLU A 157 7.37 20.51 12.73
N ASP A 158 8.04 20.93 11.66
CA ASP A 158 8.03 22.32 11.20
C ASP A 158 6.63 22.75 10.75
N ILE A 159 5.93 21.92 9.95
CA ILE A 159 4.57 22.20 9.50
C ILE A 159 3.59 22.26 10.67
N GLU A 160 3.73 21.38 11.67
CA GLU A 160 2.89 21.39 12.87
C GLU A 160 3.09 22.68 13.68
N ASN A 161 4.32 23.15 13.83
CA ASN A 161 4.65 24.31 14.67
C ASN A 161 4.47 25.67 13.95
N ASN A 162 4.79 25.74 12.66
CA ASN A 162 4.90 27.00 11.91
C ASN A 162 3.89 27.09 10.74
N GLY A 163 3.19 25.99 10.41
CA GLY A 163 2.29 25.92 9.27
C GLY A 163 3.02 25.66 7.95
N LYS A 164 2.23 25.47 6.90
CA LYS A 164 2.75 25.21 5.54
C LYS A 164 3.26 26.50 4.90
N LEU A 165 4.32 26.39 4.11
CA LEU A 165 4.76 27.47 3.25
C LEU A 165 3.92 27.51 1.95
N GLY A 166 3.76 28.74 1.39
CA GLY A 166 3.02 28.93 0.14
C GLY A 166 1.51 29.12 0.35
N ASP A 167 0.76 29.11 -0.76
CA ASP A 167 -0.68 29.39 -0.80
C ASP A 167 -1.57 28.12 -0.77
N GLY A 168 -0.97 26.95 -0.63
CA GLY A 168 -1.66 25.65 -0.66
C GLY A 168 -1.94 25.12 -2.05
N THR A 169 -1.50 25.79 -3.11
CA THR A 169 -1.65 25.28 -4.49
C THR A 169 -0.69 24.11 -4.73
N PRO A 170 -1.17 22.95 -5.22
CA PRO A 170 -0.29 21.83 -5.52
C PRO A 170 0.78 22.17 -6.55
N ILE A 171 2.01 21.82 -6.24
CA ILE A 171 3.17 22.00 -7.13
C ILE A 171 3.29 20.76 -8.02
N ALA A 172 3.49 20.96 -9.34
CA ALA A 172 3.64 19.85 -10.27
C ALA A 172 4.91 19.04 -9.97
N PRO A 173 4.84 17.70 -9.95
CA PRO A 173 6.01 16.85 -9.76
C PRO A 173 6.92 16.86 -10.99
N VAL A 174 8.19 16.46 -10.80
CA VAL A 174 9.08 16.13 -11.92
C VAL A 174 8.51 14.94 -12.69
N PRO A 175 8.68 14.87 -14.03
CA PRO A 175 8.24 13.71 -14.80
C PRO A 175 8.94 12.42 -14.33
N ALA A 176 8.15 11.37 -14.05
CA ALA A 176 8.68 10.06 -13.68
C ALA A 176 9.05 9.27 -14.96
N VAL A 177 10.07 9.74 -15.67
CA VAL A 177 10.55 9.15 -16.92
C VAL A 177 12.05 8.92 -16.80
N LEU A 178 12.51 7.74 -17.25
CA LEU A 178 13.94 7.47 -17.35
C LEU A 178 14.51 8.31 -18.51
N THR A 179 15.27 9.36 -18.16
CA THR A 179 15.94 10.19 -19.15
C THR A 179 17.29 9.60 -19.54
N PRO A 180 17.85 9.98 -20.73
CA PRO A 180 19.19 9.55 -21.11
C PRO A 180 20.26 9.90 -20.07
N GLU A 181 20.15 11.06 -19.42
CA GLU A 181 21.09 11.50 -18.38
C GLU A 181 21.03 10.61 -17.14
N LEU A 182 19.82 10.19 -16.71
CA LEU A 182 19.63 9.26 -15.59
C LEU A 182 20.19 7.87 -15.93
N LEU A 183 20.03 7.45 -17.17
CA LEU A 183 20.59 6.19 -17.63
C LEU A 183 22.12 6.21 -17.64
N GLU A 184 22.74 7.27 -18.18
CA GLU A 184 24.20 7.49 -18.16
C GLU A 184 24.76 7.55 -16.74
N GLU A 185 24.02 8.19 -15.82
CA GLU A 185 24.38 8.22 -14.40
C GLU A 185 24.36 6.82 -13.79
N ALA A 186 23.32 6.02 -14.08
CA ALA A 186 23.24 4.65 -13.61
C ALA A 186 24.39 3.78 -14.15
N GLU A 187 24.73 3.90 -15.45
CA GLU A 187 25.86 3.21 -16.06
C GLU A 187 27.20 3.62 -15.41
N ARG A 188 27.41 4.93 -15.18
CA ARG A 188 28.60 5.42 -14.51
C ARG A 188 28.76 4.78 -13.12
N ARG A 189 27.67 4.74 -12.33
CA ARG A 189 27.66 4.13 -11.00
C ARG A 189 27.98 2.63 -11.03
N ILE A 190 27.53 1.91 -12.07
CA ILE A 190 27.88 0.48 -12.25
C ILE A 190 29.36 0.34 -12.61
N ARG A 191 29.91 1.18 -13.50
CA ARG A 191 31.34 1.17 -13.83
C ARG A 191 32.21 1.45 -12.60
N GLU A 192 31.84 2.42 -11.77
CA GLU A 192 32.51 2.72 -10.51
C GLU A 192 32.47 1.54 -9.51
N LYS A 193 31.48 0.65 -9.65
CA LYS A 193 31.36 -0.58 -8.86
C LYS A 193 32.09 -1.78 -9.48
N GLY A 194 32.82 -1.59 -10.60
CA GLY A 194 33.83 -2.52 -11.09
C GLY A 194 33.44 -3.36 -12.32
N ARG A 195 32.36 -3.03 -13.05
CA ARG A 195 32.05 -3.70 -14.32
C ARG A 195 31.26 -2.80 -15.27
N ASP A 196 31.57 -2.85 -16.56
CA ASP A 196 30.80 -2.15 -17.59
C ASP A 196 29.43 -2.79 -17.85
N VAL A 197 28.47 -1.93 -18.20
CA VAL A 197 27.15 -2.37 -18.66
C VAL A 197 27.27 -2.80 -20.13
N THR A 198 26.80 -4.01 -20.45
CA THR A 198 26.77 -4.46 -21.85
C THR A 198 25.64 -3.78 -22.62
N PRO A 199 25.76 -3.63 -23.96
CA PRO A 199 24.69 -3.05 -24.78
C PRO A 199 23.34 -3.74 -24.60
N GLU A 200 23.31 -5.06 -24.42
CA GLU A 200 22.11 -5.85 -24.19
C GLU A 200 21.40 -5.44 -22.88
N ILE A 201 22.17 -5.22 -21.80
CA ILE A 201 21.61 -4.78 -20.51
C ILE A 201 21.03 -3.37 -20.65
N ARG A 202 21.71 -2.48 -21.40
CA ARG A 202 21.24 -1.13 -21.64
C ARG A 202 19.89 -1.13 -22.37
N GLU A 203 19.79 -1.90 -23.47
CA GLU A 203 18.57 -2.03 -24.27
C GLU A 203 17.39 -2.54 -23.43
N THR A 204 17.63 -3.54 -22.56
CA THR A 204 16.60 -4.08 -21.66
C THR A 204 16.04 -3.03 -20.70
N VAL A 205 16.85 -2.09 -20.23
CA VAL A 205 16.43 -1.01 -19.32
C VAL A 205 15.71 0.11 -20.07
N GLU A 206 16.14 0.45 -21.29
CA GLU A 206 15.51 1.48 -22.13
C GLU A 206 14.11 1.08 -22.62
N VAL A 207 13.90 -0.21 -22.89
CA VAL A 207 12.64 -0.77 -23.44
C VAL A 207 11.71 -1.30 -22.34
N GLY A 208 12.01 -1.04 -21.06
CA GLY A 208 11.21 -1.48 -19.93
C GLY A 208 9.71 -1.16 -20.09
N PRO A 209 8.80 -1.99 -19.53
CA PRO A 209 7.36 -1.97 -19.78
C PRO A 209 6.67 -0.69 -19.36
#